data_c599d827037b4541572898b2154fea75
#
_entry.id   c599d827037b4541572898b2154fea75
#
_cell.length_a   1.000
_cell.length_b   1.000
_cell.length_c   1.000
_cell.angle_alpha   90.00
_cell.angle_beta   90.00
_cell.angle_gamma   90.00
#
_symmetry.space_group_name_H-M   'P 1'
#
loop_
_entity.id
_entity.type
_entity.pdbx_description
1 polymer ?
#
loop_
_entity_poly.entity_id
_entity_poly.type
_entity_poly.pdbx_seq_one_letter_code
_entity_poly.pdbx_strand_id
1 'polypeptide(L)'
;MDELRLKGVESLAIPHNSNGSNGQMFKLVDWAGNQLDDDYAKKRIRNEPIVEITQIKGTSETHPVLSSRDEWAGFEIMPYRVATGALSKPEGSYVREALLNGMALEQKSMTNPYQFGFVGSSDTHSAASQNIESNFTSKLGLLSGTAAQRGSVPQTGLAGEFGYLTMKVAAKLRPSPLGNSSRIRINGDIYSGGSTPTFGASGLAAAWAEENTRESLYSAFRRKEVYATSGPRMQVRFFAGYGFDESMLTAADGVEQAYAGGVSMGGTFSSNHSTGNGLVSERSAPGFIVMASADLESAPLQRLQIVKGWVDKDGTHEDVIDVACAGGAKVNLATNRCPYNGAAVDISDCSINAETGSWHLSALWNDPEFKAEQRAFYYARVIENPTCRWSTWDSIRTGVAPRPDLPATIQERAWSSPIHYLPK
;
A
#
# COMPACT_ATOMS: atom_id res chain seq x y z
N MET A 1 -4.73 -3.00 -26.28
CA MET A 1 -5.48 -3.97 -25.47
C MET A 1 -6.86 -4.24 -26.03
N ASP A 2 -7.65 -3.23 -26.40
CA ASP A 2 -8.99 -3.44 -26.96
C ASP A 2 -8.97 -4.23 -28.27
N GLU A 3 -7.98 -3.98 -29.16
CA GLU A 3 -7.79 -4.78 -30.38
C GLU A 3 -7.43 -6.25 -30.09
N LEU A 4 -6.73 -6.53 -28.99
CA LEU A 4 -6.45 -7.90 -28.58
C LEU A 4 -7.72 -8.62 -28.11
N ARG A 5 -8.59 -7.92 -27.36
CA ARG A 5 -9.88 -8.48 -26.93
C ARG A 5 -10.78 -8.81 -28.12
N LEU A 6 -10.79 -7.98 -29.17
CA LEU A 6 -11.52 -8.29 -30.41
C LEU A 6 -11.02 -9.58 -31.08
N LYS A 7 -9.79 -10.00 -30.80
CA LYS A 7 -9.19 -11.26 -31.26
C LYS A 7 -9.30 -12.41 -30.24
N GLY A 8 -10.09 -12.22 -29.18
CA GLY A 8 -10.25 -13.22 -28.12
C GLY A 8 -9.06 -13.31 -27.14
N VAL A 9 -8.15 -12.33 -27.16
CA VAL A 9 -6.99 -12.31 -26.25
C VAL A 9 -7.26 -11.32 -25.11
N GLU A 10 -7.52 -11.82 -23.92
CA GLU A 10 -7.68 -11.00 -22.74
C GLU A 10 -6.33 -10.47 -22.23
N SER A 11 -6.33 -9.23 -21.77
CA SER A 11 -5.16 -8.56 -21.21
C SER A 11 -5.56 -7.44 -20.26
N LEU A 12 -4.68 -7.11 -19.32
CA LEU A 12 -4.81 -5.96 -18.41
C LEU A 12 -3.47 -5.26 -18.27
N ALA A 13 -3.50 -3.98 -17.89
CA ALA A 13 -2.32 -3.22 -17.49
C ALA A 13 -2.40 -2.95 -15.98
N ILE A 14 -1.23 -2.91 -15.34
CA ILE A 14 -1.09 -2.60 -13.92
C ILE A 14 -0.21 -1.36 -13.81
N PRO A 15 -0.80 -0.16 -13.58
CA PRO A 15 -0.02 1.03 -13.27
C PRO A 15 0.90 0.77 -12.08
N HIS A 16 2.17 1.13 -12.21
CA HIS A 16 3.19 0.91 -11.18
C HIS A 16 4.14 2.10 -11.08
N ASN A 17 4.91 2.21 -9.99
CA ASN A 17 5.77 3.37 -9.72
C ASN A 17 5.02 4.71 -9.66
N SER A 18 3.78 4.72 -9.22
CA SER A 18 3.00 5.96 -9.22
C SER A 18 3.58 7.01 -8.29
N ASN A 19 4.12 6.61 -7.12
CA ASN A 19 4.83 7.50 -6.18
C ASN A 19 5.98 8.29 -6.81
N GLY A 20 6.69 7.69 -7.76
CA GLY A 20 7.78 8.33 -8.52
C GLY A 20 7.35 8.95 -9.86
N SER A 21 6.05 9.08 -10.13
CA SER A 21 5.52 9.56 -11.42
C SER A 21 5.50 11.08 -11.59
N ASN A 22 5.80 11.84 -10.54
CA ASN A 22 5.74 13.31 -10.54
C ASN A 22 4.35 13.85 -10.93
N GLY A 23 3.29 13.23 -10.40
CA GLY A 23 1.91 13.62 -10.68
C GLY A 23 1.37 13.16 -12.04
N GLN A 24 2.12 12.32 -12.78
CA GLN A 24 1.73 11.94 -14.13
C GLN A 24 0.83 10.70 -14.19
N MET A 25 0.84 9.87 -13.13
CA MET A 25 0.09 8.62 -13.14
C MET A 25 -1.42 8.82 -13.03
N PHE A 26 -1.86 9.72 -12.16
CA PHE A 26 -3.27 9.94 -11.86
C PHE A 26 -3.72 11.37 -12.18
N LYS A 27 -3.37 11.82 -13.39
CA LYS A 27 -3.76 13.15 -13.89
C LYS A 27 -5.27 13.28 -14.02
N LEU A 28 -5.77 14.48 -13.80
CA LEU A 28 -7.15 14.88 -14.08
C LEU A 28 -7.30 15.60 -15.44
N VAL A 29 -6.22 15.64 -16.20
CA VAL A 29 -6.15 16.22 -17.54
C VAL A 29 -5.42 15.28 -18.49
N ASP A 30 -5.70 15.37 -19.79
CA ASP A 30 -4.97 14.68 -20.84
C ASP A 30 -3.56 15.28 -21.06
N TRP A 31 -2.83 14.79 -22.05
CA TRP A 31 -1.49 15.30 -22.37
C TRP A 31 -1.49 16.70 -23.00
N ALA A 32 -2.62 17.15 -23.54
CA ALA A 32 -2.80 18.50 -24.08
C ALA A 32 -3.27 19.51 -23.03
N GLY A 33 -3.56 19.03 -21.79
CA GLY A 33 -4.05 19.86 -20.69
C GLY A 33 -5.57 20.03 -20.65
N ASN A 34 -6.31 19.33 -21.52
CA ASN A 34 -7.77 19.30 -21.46
C ASN A 34 -8.26 18.42 -20.32
N GLN A 35 -9.45 18.65 -19.80
CA GLN A 35 -10.09 17.75 -18.84
C GLN A 35 -10.24 16.35 -19.43
N LEU A 36 -10.11 15.32 -18.59
CA LEU A 36 -10.38 13.94 -18.99
C LEU A 36 -11.81 13.83 -19.51
N ASP A 37 -11.98 13.09 -20.60
CA ASP A 37 -13.30 12.73 -21.12
C ASP A 37 -13.75 11.34 -20.62
N ASP A 38 -15.03 11.07 -20.82
CA ASP A 38 -15.66 9.84 -20.36
C ASP A 38 -15.16 8.60 -21.13
N ASP A 39 -14.79 8.78 -22.40
CA ASP A 39 -14.23 7.70 -23.23
C ASP A 39 -12.85 7.27 -22.75
N TYR A 40 -12.00 8.22 -22.36
CA TYR A 40 -10.72 7.92 -21.72
C TYR A 40 -10.92 7.20 -20.38
N ALA A 41 -11.84 7.69 -19.53
CA ALA A 41 -12.13 7.11 -18.24
C ALA A 41 -12.61 5.65 -18.37
N LYS A 42 -13.52 5.37 -19.29
CA LYS A 42 -14.00 4.01 -19.61
C LYS A 42 -12.90 3.09 -20.12
N LYS A 43 -12.03 3.59 -20.99
CA LYS A 43 -10.87 2.83 -21.49
C LYS A 43 -9.91 2.51 -20.35
N ARG A 44 -9.66 3.46 -19.45
CA ARG A 44 -8.74 3.30 -18.36
C ARG A 44 -9.21 2.22 -17.38
N ILE A 45 -10.40 2.37 -16.83
CA ILE A 45 -10.90 1.38 -15.83
C ILE A 45 -11.06 -0.03 -16.42
N ARG A 46 -11.39 -0.15 -17.72
CA ARG A 46 -11.47 -1.43 -18.42
C ARG A 46 -10.10 -2.10 -18.55
N ASN A 47 -9.04 -1.31 -18.81
CA ASN A 47 -7.69 -1.82 -19.06
C ASN A 47 -6.82 -1.88 -17.82
N GLU A 48 -7.08 -1.05 -16.83
CA GLU A 48 -6.33 -0.91 -15.58
C GLU A 48 -7.23 -1.22 -14.37
N PRO A 49 -7.70 -2.48 -14.20
CA PRO A 49 -8.59 -2.83 -13.10
C PRO A 49 -7.90 -2.86 -11.74
N ILE A 50 -6.59 -3.01 -11.71
CA ILE A 50 -5.76 -3.07 -10.50
C ILE A 50 -4.55 -2.14 -10.63
N VAL A 51 -4.00 -1.73 -9.49
CA VAL A 51 -2.83 -0.84 -9.38
C VAL A 51 -1.83 -1.40 -8.38
N GLU A 52 -0.55 -1.20 -8.64
CA GLU A 52 0.51 -1.49 -7.68
C GLU A 52 0.52 -0.42 -6.59
N ILE A 53 0.33 -0.85 -5.32
CA ILE A 53 0.30 0.04 -4.16
C ILE A 53 1.63 0.07 -3.39
N THR A 54 2.47 -0.93 -3.56
CA THR A 54 3.77 -1.05 -2.89
C THR A 54 4.73 -1.94 -3.67
N GLN A 55 6.00 -1.63 -3.60
CA GLN A 55 7.10 -2.40 -4.16
C GLN A 55 8.43 -1.95 -3.51
N ILE A 56 9.58 -2.47 -3.97
CA ILE A 56 10.91 -2.15 -3.45
C ILE A 56 11.22 -0.64 -3.43
N LYS A 57 10.62 0.17 -4.30
CA LYS A 57 10.73 1.64 -4.30
C LYS A 57 9.70 2.32 -3.39
N GLY A 58 9.20 1.59 -2.39
CA GLY A 58 8.29 2.10 -1.37
C GLY A 58 6.82 2.07 -1.76
N THR A 59 6.03 2.71 -0.92
CA THR A 59 4.56 2.74 -1.04
C THR A 59 4.07 3.75 -2.07
N SER A 60 2.97 3.41 -2.72
CA SER A 60 2.12 4.32 -3.50
C SER A 60 0.73 4.50 -2.87
N GLU A 61 0.48 4.01 -1.65
CA GLU A 61 -0.81 4.16 -0.97
C GLU A 61 -1.18 5.62 -0.81
N THR A 62 -0.42 6.34 0.01
CA THR A 62 -0.60 7.75 0.29
C THR A 62 0.72 8.41 0.72
N HIS A 63 0.68 9.72 0.95
CA HIS A 63 1.82 10.53 1.36
C HIS A 63 1.41 11.47 2.50
N PRO A 64 2.28 11.77 3.51
CA PRO A 64 1.94 12.63 4.65
C PRO A 64 1.39 14.02 4.26
N VAL A 65 1.82 14.55 3.12
CA VAL A 65 1.32 15.86 2.60
C VAL A 65 -0.14 15.74 2.12
N LEU A 66 -0.55 14.58 1.60
CA LEU A 66 -1.89 14.33 1.09
C LEU A 66 -2.84 13.85 2.20
N SER A 67 -2.32 13.06 3.14
CA SER A 67 -3.07 12.42 4.24
C SER A 67 -2.50 12.86 5.59
N SER A 68 -2.61 14.15 5.90
CA SER A 68 -1.97 14.76 7.07
C SER A 68 -2.51 14.29 8.44
N ARG A 69 -3.68 13.64 8.46
CA ARG A 69 -4.29 13.05 9.67
C ARG A 69 -4.04 11.54 9.80
N ASP A 70 -3.40 10.92 8.82
CA ASP A 70 -2.99 9.52 8.86
C ASP A 70 -1.57 9.41 9.40
N GLU A 71 -1.42 9.02 10.65
CA GLU A 71 -0.12 8.82 11.30
C GLU A 71 0.74 7.72 10.64
N TRP A 72 0.11 6.87 9.81
CA TRP A 72 0.74 5.78 9.08
C TRP A 72 1.09 6.14 7.62
N ALA A 73 0.80 7.37 7.19
CA ALA A 73 1.04 7.82 5.81
C ALA A 73 2.53 7.88 5.43
N GLY A 74 3.44 7.92 6.41
CA GLY A 74 4.89 8.03 6.22
C GLY A 74 5.61 6.70 5.92
N PHE A 75 4.91 5.63 5.56
CA PHE A 75 5.50 4.33 5.32
C PHE A 75 6.32 4.31 4.02
N GLU A 76 7.60 3.94 4.11
CA GLU A 76 8.52 3.71 2.99
C GLU A 76 8.36 4.72 1.83
N ILE A 77 8.51 6.00 2.15
CA ILE A 77 8.40 7.08 1.16
C ILE A 77 9.69 7.17 0.35
N MET A 78 9.62 6.93 -0.96
CA MET A 78 10.68 7.26 -1.91
C MET A 78 10.37 8.64 -2.53
N PRO A 79 11.14 9.69 -2.20
CA PRO A 79 10.77 11.05 -2.58
C PRO A 79 11.18 11.43 -4.02
N TYR A 80 11.76 10.50 -4.77
CA TYR A 80 12.37 10.81 -6.07
C TYR A 80 11.50 10.34 -7.23
N ARG A 81 11.63 11.04 -8.36
CA ARG A 81 11.13 10.53 -9.65
C ARG A 81 11.87 9.28 -10.05
N VAL A 82 11.16 8.35 -10.66
CA VAL A 82 11.75 7.10 -11.14
C VAL A 82 13.00 7.37 -12.00
N ALA A 83 14.07 6.65 -11.70
CA ALA A 83 15.38 6.73 -12.39
C ALA A 83 16.04 8.11 -12.37
N THR A 84 15.67 8.99 -11.44
CA THR A 84 16.31 10.31 -11.28
C THR A 84 16.64 10.60 -9.82
N GLY A 85 17.42 11.67 -9.56
CA GLY A 85 17.59 12.26 -8.23
C GLY A 85 16.72 13.49 -7.98
N ALA A 86 15.79 13.83 -8.89
CA ALA A 86 14.87 14.94 -8.72
C ALA A 86 13.68 14.52 -7.87
N LEU A 87 13.15 15.42 -7.03
CA LEU A 87 11.99 15.15 -6.20
C LEU A 87 10.73 14.91 -7.06
N SER A 88 9.92 13.95 -6.64
CA SER A 88 8.61 13.67 -7.21
C SER A 88 7.54 14.52 -6.53
N LYS A 89 6.60 15.03 -7.30
CA LYS A 89 5.42 15.72 -6.80
C LYS A 89 4.43 14.68 -6.22
N PRO A 90 3.92 14.82 -4.98
CA PRO A 90 2.95 13.89 -4.41
C PRO A 90 1.60 13.89 -5.12
N GLU A 91 1.05 15.08 -5.42
CA GLU A 91 -0.29 15.21 -6.02
C GLU A 91 -0.34 14.58 -7.41
N GLY A 92 -1.33 13.72 -7.64
CA GLY A 92 -1.47 12.90 -8.84
C GLY A 92 -0.52 11.69 -8.90
N SER A 93 0.17 11.38 -7.79
CA SER A 93 1.14 10.28 -7.69
C SER A 93 0.69 9.15 -6.75
N TYR A 94 -0.31 9.36 -5.91
CA TYR A 94 -0.70 8.39 -4.88
C TYR A 94 -2.12 7.88 -5.08
N VAL A 95 -2.29 6.59 -4.76
CA VAL A 95 -3.50 5.82 -5.10
C VAL A 95 -4.72 6.27 -4.31
N ARG A 96 -4.58 6.58 -3.01
CA ARG A 96 -5.71 7.05 -2.18
C ARG A 96 -6.27 8.38 -2.70
N GLU A 97 -5.41 9.32 -3.06
CA GLU A 97 -5.82 10.57 -3.71
C GLU A 97 -6.52 10.30 -5.05
N ALA A 98 -6.02 9.32 -5.82
CA ALA A 98 -6.65 8.95 -7.09
C ALA A 98 -8.06 8.37 -6.89
N LEU A 99 -8.29 7.54 -5.86
CA LEU A 99 -9.62 7.05 -5.51
C LEU A 99 -10.58 8.21 -5.17
N LEU A 100 -10.13 9.15 -4.34
CA LEU A 100 -10.90 10.35 -3.98
C LEU A 100 -11.24 11.19 -5.22
N ASN A 101 -10.26 11.45 -6.07
CA ASN A 101 -10.44 12.19 -7.30
C ASN A 101 -11.38 11.48 -8.28
N GLY A 102 -11.32 10.16 -8.37
CA GLY A 102 -12.22 9.35 -9.18
C GLY A 102 -13.67 9.48 -8.74
N MET A 103 -13.95 9.44 -7.44
CA MET A 103 -15.30 9.68 -6.90
C MET A 103 -15.79 11.12 -7.15
N ALA A 104 -14.90 12.10 -7.06
CA ALA A 104 -15.23 13.49 -7.39
C ALA A 104 -15.59 13.68 -8.88
N LEU A 105 -15.03 12.89 -9.78
CA LEU A 105 -15.43 12.84 -11.18
C LEU A 105 -16.81 12.19 -11.36
N GLU A 106 -17.07 11.08 -10.65
CA GLU A 106 -18.40 10.43 -10.66
C GLU A 106 -19.53 11.37 -10.16
N GLN A 107 -19.24 12.21 -9.16
CA GLN A 107 -20.20 13.19 -8.69
C GLN A 107 -20.57 14.20 -9.78
N LYS A 108 -19.69 14.40 -10.75
CA LYS A 108 -19.93 15.23 -11.96
C LYS A 108 -20.49 14.43 -13.13
N SER A 109 -21.05 13.25 -12.91
CA SER A 109 -21.63 12.34 -13.90
C SER A 109 -20.62 11.81 -14.94
N MET A 110 -19.35 11.69 -14.56
CA MET A 110 -18.28 11.11 -15.38
C MET A 110 -17.93 9.71 -14.87
N THR A 111 -17.50 8.81 -15.75
CA THR A 111 -16.97 7.51 -15.31
C THR A 111 -15.75 7.69 -14.42
N ASN A 112 -15.69 6.94 -13.31
CA ASN A 112 -14.51 6.93 -12.43
C ASN A 112 -13.38 6.11 -13.06
N PRO A 113 -12.26 6.74 -13.47
CA PRO A 113 -11.14 6.02 -14.06
C PRO A 113 -10.24 5.31 -13.04
N TYR A 114 -10.50 5.48 -11.75
CA TYR A 114 -9.61 5.10 -10.65
C TYR A 114 -10.21 4.12 -9.64
N GLN A 115 -11.19 3.32 -10.06
CA GLN A 115 -11.76 2.24 -9.24
C GLN A 115 -10.88 0.98 -9.27
N PHE A 116 -9.64 1.08 -8.81
CA PHE A 116 -8.69 -0.03 -8.84
C PHE A 116 -8.88 -1.02 -7.68
N GLY A 117 -8.46 -2.30 -7.90
CA GLY A 117 -7.97 -3.18 -6.85
C GLY A 117 -6.49 -2.94 -6.56
N PHE A 118 -5.98 -3.45 -5.45
CA PHE A 118 -4.61 -3.23 -4.98
C PHE A 118 -3.76 -4.50 -5.07
N VAL A 119 -2.55 -4.37 -5.62
CA VAL A 119 -1.53 -5.42 -5.59
C VAL A 119 -0.19 -4.84 -5.15
N GLY A 120 0.67 -5.67 -4.56
CA GLY A 120 2.07 -5.37 -4.36
C GLY A 120 2.92 -6.06 -5.42
N SER A 121 4.17 -5.65 -5.56
CA SER A 121 5.12 -6.32 -6.47
C SER A 121 6.56 -6.18 -6.00
N SER A 122 7.49 -6.85 -6.67
CA SER A 122 8.90 -6.77 -6.31
C SER A 122 9.63 -5.62 -7.01
N ASP A 123 9.41 -5.43 -8.28
CA ASP A 123 10.20 -4.55 -9.16
C ASP A 123 11.72 -4.75 -9.05
N THR A 124 12.15 -5.94 -8.65
CA THR A 124 13.57 -6.29 -8.64
C THR A 124 14.07 -6.54 -10.06
N HIS A 125 15.29 -6.09 -10.35
CA HIS A 125 15.92 -6.25 -11.67
C HIS A 125 17.02 -7.31 -11.67
N SER A 126 16.95 -8.28 -10.77
CA SER A 126 17.94 -9.33 -10.56
C SER A 126 17.37 -10.74 -10.63
N ALA A 127 16.09 -10.89 -11.04
CA ALA A 127 15.35 -12.15 -11.01
C ALA A 127 15.28 -12.82 -9.62
N ALA A 128 15.62 -12.09 -8.57
CA ALA A 128 15.59 -12.51 -7.17
C ALA A 128 14.71 -11.54 -6.38
N SER A 129 13.49 -11.94 -6.10
CA SER A 129 12.57 -11.17 -5.25
C SER A 129 12.90 -11.48 -3.79
N GLN A 130 13.07 -10.43 -2.98
CA GLN A 130 13.32 -10.54 -1.54
C GLN A 130 12.25 -9.72 -0.81
N ASN A 131 11.31 -10.43 -0.22
CA ASN A 131 10.16 -9.86 0.47
C ASN A 131 10.34 -9.84 2.01
N ILE A 132 11.54 -10.19 2.49
CA ILE A 132 11.87 -10.23 3.92
C ILE A 132 13.01 -9.25 4.19
N GLU A 133 12.84 -8.35 5.14
CA GLU A 133 13.83 -7.32 5.51
C GLU A 133 15.19 -7.92 5.88
N SER A 134 15.22 -9.03 6.61
CA SER A 134 16.46 -9.70 6.98
C SER A 134 17.25 -10.25 5.80
N ASN A 135 16.63 -10.51 4.66
CA ASN A 135 17.27 -11.05 3.46
C ASN A 135 17.33 -10.04 2.30
N PHE A 136 17.16 -8.77 2.58
CA PHE A 136 17.15 -7.72 1.57
C PHE A 136 18.44 -7.66 0.76
N THR A 137 18.36 -7.85 -0.55
CA THR A 137 19.48 -7.81 -1.49
C THR A 137 19.43 -6.62 -2.45
N SER A 138 18.43 -5.77 -2.31
CA SER A 138 18.17 -4.60 -3.14
C SER A 138 17.72 -4.92 -4.57
N LYS A 139 17.45 -3.86 -5.34
CA LYS A 139 16.83 -3.90 -6.67
C LYS A 139 17.81 -4.29 -7.78
N LEU A 140 19.04 -3.82 -7.72
CA LEU A 140 19.96 -3.74 -8.86
C LEU A 140 21.15 -4.73 -8.79
N GLY A 141 21.08 -5.74 -7.97
CA GLY A 141 22.11 -6.79 -7.89
C GLY A 141 23.49 -6.20 -7.58
N LEU A 142 24.44 -6.29 -8.53
CA LEU A 142 25.82 -5.84 -8.32
C LEU A 142 25.98 -4.37 -7.93
N LEU A 143 25.05 -3.48 -8.34
CA LEU A 143 25.12 -2.05 -8.01
C LEU A 143 24.75 -1.74 -6.57
N SER A 144 24.12 -2.67 -5.88
CA SER A 144 23.68 -2.52 -4.49
C SER A 144 23.84 -3.84 -3.69
N GLY A 145 24.78 -4.69 -4.12
CA GLY A 145 25.00 -6.02 -3.55
C GLY A 145 25.63 -6.01 -2.14
N THR A 146 26.29 -4.94 -1.72
CA THR A 146 26.90 -4.81 -0.38
C THR A 146 26.18 -3.73 0.44
N ALA A 147 26.26 -3.83 1.77
CA ALA A 147 25.72 -2.84 2.69
C ALA A 147 26.19 -1.41 2.37
N ALA A 148 27.47 -1.22 2.08
CA ALA A 148 28.02 0.08 1.70
C ALA A 148 27.51 0.58 0.35
N GLN A 149 27.28 -0.31 -0.62
CA GLN A 149 26.66 0.06 -1.90
C GLN A 149 25.18 0.40 -1.75
N ARG A 150 24.45 -0.30 -0.89
CA ARG A 150 23.05 0.05 -0.54
C ARG A 150 22.94 1.35 0.25
N GLY A 151 24.02 1.75 0.92
CA GLY A 151 24.07 3.00 1.68
C GLY A 151 23.61 2.87 3.14
N SER A 152 23.49 1.66 3.67
CA SER A 152 23.18 1.40 5.07
C SER A 152 24.35 1.62 6.01
N VAL A 153 25.58 1.42 5.53
CA VAL A 153 26.83 1.63 6.27
C VAL A 153 27.80 2.50 5.47
N PRO A 154 28.80 3.13 6.13
CA PRO A 154 29.74 4.00 5.44
C PRO A 154 30.60 3.29 4.38
N GLN A 155 30.98 4.02 3.35
CA GLN A 155 32.01 3.63 2.41
C GLN A 155 33.39 4.02 3.01
N THR A 156 34.11 3.07 3.53
CA THR A 156 35.39 3.30 4.22
C THR A 156 36.58 3.37 3.27
N GLY A 157 37.68 4.00 3.75
CA GLY A 157 38.97 4.05 3.09
C GLY A 157 39.11 5.10 1.99
N LEU A 158 40.32 5.17 1.40
CA LEU A 158 40.67 6.15 0.37
C LEU A 158 39.78 6.08 -0.87
N ALA A 159 39.25 4.90 -1.20
CA ALA A 159 38.34 4.70 -2.33
C ALA A 159 36.98 5.43 -2.12
N GLY A 160 36.50 5.51 -0.89
CA GLY A 160 35.29 6.27 -0.53
C GLY A 160 35.52 7.76 -0.74
N GLU A 161 36.60 8.30 -0.18
CA GLU A 161 36.98 9.71 -0.28
C GLU A 161 37.26 10.14 -1.74
N PHE A 162 38.07 9.38 -2.44
CA PHE A 162 38.36 9.66 -3.85
C PHE A 162 37.10 9.64 -4.71
N GLY A 163 36.26 8.65 -4.51
CA GLY A 163 35.00 8.57 -5.22
C GLY A 163 34.05 9.72 -4.89
N TYR A 164 33.98 10.20 -3.64
CA TYR A 164 33.18 11.36 -3.25
C TYR A 164 33.69 12.65 -3.91
N LEU A 165 35.01 12.87 -3.92
CA LEU A 165 35.64 14.04 -4.52
C LEU A 165 35.47 14.08 -6.05
N THR A 166 35.72 12.95 -6.72
CA THR A 166 35.57 12.84 -8.18
C THR A 166 34.12 13.13 -8.60
N MET A 167 33.15 12.66 -7.83
CA MET A 167 31.76 12.92 -8.13
C MET A 167 31.34 14.38 -7.87
N LYS A 168 31.86 15.03 -6.82
CA LYS A 168 31.64 16.46 -6.63
C LYS A 168 32.21 17.30 -7.78
N VAL A 169 33.38 16.94 -8.29
CA VAL A 169 33.97 17.61 -9.46
C VAL A 169 33.16 17.35 -10.72
N ALA A 170 32.79 16.08 -10.96
CA ALA A 170 31.95 15.71 -12.11
C ALA A 170 30.59 16.42 -12.10
N ALA A 171 29.97 16.55 -10.92
CA ALA A 171 28.72 17.26 -10.75
C ALA A 171 28.80 18.75 -11.09
N LYS A 172 29.95 19.37 -10.80
CA LYS A 172 30.18 20.79 -11.18
C LYS A 172 30.45 20.96 -12.68
N LEU A 173 31.16 19.98 -13.28
CA LEU A 173 31.52 20.04 -14.70
C LEU A 173 30.39 19.62 -15.65
N ARG A 174 29.57 18.70 -15.22
CA ARG A 174 28.41 18.19 -15.98
C ARG A 174 27.23 18.01 -15.05
N PRO A 175 26.45 19.06 -14.78
CA PRO A 175 25.21 18.93 -14.04
C PRO A 175 24.30 17.92 -14.76
N SER A 176 23.99 16.80 -14.08
CA SER A 176 23.10 15.80 -14.64
C SER A 176 21.66 16.12 -14.25
N PRO A 177 20.70 16.17 -15.20
CA PRO A 177 19.30 16.28 -14.87
C PRO A 177 18.76 15.05 -14.10
N LEU A 178 19.54 13.96 -14.07
CA LEU A 178 19.23 12.74 -13.31
C LEU A 178 19.66 12.82 -11.84
N GLY A 179 20.23 13.96 -11.40
CA GLY A 179 20.76 14.15 -10.05
C GLY A 179 22.17 13.55 -9.89
N ASN A 180 23.02 14.26 -9.16
CA ASN A 180 24.43 13.93 -9.03
C ASN A 180 24.79 13.30 -7.68
N SER A 181 23.83 12.87 -6.89
CA SER A 181 24.07 12.48 -5.51
C SER A 181 24.18 10.96 -5.34
N SER A 182 25.12 10.33 -6.02
CA SER A 182 25.42 8.92 -5.73
C SER A 182 26.24 8.72 -4.45
N ARG A 183 26.72 9.82 -3.83
CA ARG A 183 27.42 9.80 -2.52
C ARG A 183 27.10 11.06 -1.73
N ILE A 184 26.86 10.88 -0.44
CA ILE A 184 26.59 11.97 0.51
C ILE A 184 27.53 11.84 1.72
N ARG A 185 27.77 12.95 2.42
CA ARG A 185 28.54 12.95 3.68
C ARG A 185 27.59 13.28 4.83
N ILE A 186 27.55 12.41 5.84
CA ILE A 186 26.76 12.58 7.06
C ILE A 186 27.70 12.38 8.25
N ASN A 187 27.77 13.33 9.16
CA ASN A 187 28.62 13.30 10.36
C ASN A 187 30.11 12.93 10.09
N GLY A 188 30.64 13.27 8.92
CA GLY A 188 32.00 12.97 8.53
C GLY A 188 32.14 11.73 7.66
N ASP A 189 31.22 10.79 7.72
CA ASP A 189 31.23 9.54 6.97
C ASP A 189 30.59 9.69 5.59
N ILE A 190 31.05 8.88 4.63
CA ILE A 190 30.56 8.87 3.26
C ILE A 190 29.64 7.68 3.06
N TYR A 191 28.44 7.93 2.56
CA TYR A 191 27.44 6.90 2.25
C TYR A 191 27.05 6.93 0.77
N SER A 192 26.57 5.80 0.26
CA SER A 192 25.84 5.78 -0.99
C SER A 192 24.58 6.64 -0.84
N GLY A 193 24.34 7.51 -1.81
CA GLY A 193 23.20 8.45 -1.83
C GLY A 193 22.16 8.08 -2.89
N GLY A 194 21.30 9.03 -3.22
CA GLY A 194 20.21 8.85 -4.17
C GLY A 194 19.04 8.05 -3.60
N SER A 195 18.30 7.35 -4.46
CA SER A 195 17.07 6.64 -4.06
C SER A 195 17.31 5.30 -3.38
N THR A 196 18.46 4.65 -3.58
CA THR A 196 18.71 3.28 -3.07
C THR A 196 18.51 3.13 -1.56
N PRO A 197 18.96 4.05 -0.71
CA PRO A 197 18.75 3.95 0.74
C PRO A 197 17.27 4.10 1.18
N THR A 198 16.41 4.61 0.31
CA THR A 198 14.97 4.75 0.57
C THR A 198 14.17 3.54 0.10
N PHE A 199 14.82 2.53 -0.51
CA PHE A 199 14.14 1.30 -0.93
C PHE A 199 13.82 0.43 0.30
N GLY A 200 12.73 -0.35 0.20
CA GLY A 200 12.31 -1.33 1.19
C GLY A 200 12.39 -2.76 0.66
N ALA A 201 11.91 -3.73 1.41
CA ALA A 201 11.69 -5.08 0.92
C ALA A 201 10.66 -5.10 -0.22
N SER A 202 10.61 -6.21 -0.95
CA SER A 202 9.66 -6.37 -2.06
C SER A 202 8.24 -6.57 -1.54
N GLY A 203 7.26 -5.88 -2.13
CA GLY A 203 5.85 -6.15 -1.92
C GLY A 203 5.42 -7.48 -2.57
N LEU A 204 4.26 -7.98 -2.14
CA LEU A 204 3.62 -9.17 -2.69
C LEU A 204 2.23 -8.85 -3.23
N ALA A 205 1.90 -9.48 -4.38
CA ALA A 205 0.54 -9.57 -4.88
C ALA A 205 -0.13 -10.84 -4.32
N ALA A 206 -1.34 -10.71 -3.82
CA ALA A 206 -2.16 -11.82 -3.39
C ALA A 206 -3.55 -11.75 -4.04
N ALA A 207 -4.16 -12.90 -4.28
CA ALA A 207 -5.48 -13.02 -4.89
C ALA A 207 -6.29 -14.12 -4.20
N TRP A 208 -7.57 -13.84 -3.98
CA TRP A 208 -8.53 -14.88 -3.62
C TRP A 208 -9.13 -15.44 -4.91
N ALA A 209 -8.80 -16.66 -5.20
CA ALA A 209 -9.19 -17.38 -6.41
C ALA A 209 -9.70 -18.76 -6.06
N GLU A 210 -10.58 -19.29 -6.86
CA GLU A 210 -11.19 -20.60 -6.67
C GLU A 210 -10.16 -21.72 -6.87
N GLU A 211 -9.19 -21.49 -7.79
CA GLU A 211 -8.14 -22.43 -8.13
C GLU A 211 -6.83 -21.71 -8.47
N ASN A 212 -5.71 -22.38 -8.29
CA ASN A 212 -4.41 -21.88 -8.76
C ASN A 212 -4.21 -22.18 -10.26
N THR A 213 -5.11 -21.63 -11.08
CA THR A 213 -5.03 -21.66 -12.55
C THR A 213 -4.93 -20.26 -13.10
N ARG A 214 -4.41 -20.12 -14.34
CA ARG A 214 -4.33 -18.82 -15.02
C ARG A 214 -5.69 -18.14 -15.10
N GLU A 215 -6.69 -18.89 -15.47
CA GLU A 215 -8.07 -18.43 -15.69
C GLU A 215 -8.68 -17.90 -14.40
N SER A 216 -8.55 -18.66 -13.30
CA SER A 216 -9.08 -18.27 -12.00
C SER A 216 -8.35 -17.06 -11.41
N LEU A 217 -7.02 -17.03 -11.50
CA LEU A 217 -6.23 -15.86 -11.09
C LEU A 217 -6.54 -14.62 -11.91
N TYR A 218 -6.68 -14.76 -13.25
CA TYR A 218 -7.04 -13.64 -14.10
C TYR A 218 -8.45 -13.11 -13.78
N SER A 219 -9.40 -14.02 -13.50
CA SER A 219 -10.75 -13.65 -13.05
C SER A 219 -10.73 -12.88 -11.73
N ALA A 220 -9.90 -13.33 -10.76
CA ALA A 220 -9.71 -12.60 -9.49
C ALA A 220 -9.15 -11.18 -9.73
N PHE A 221 -8.18 -11.01 -10.63
CA PHE A 221 -7.67 -9.68 -11.00
C PHE A 221 -8.76 -8.82 -11.65
N ARG A 222 -9.60 -9.39 -12.52
CA ARG A 222 -10.68 -8.66 -13.18
C ARG A 222 -11.78 -8.23 -12.22
N ARG A 223 -12.15 -9.07 -11.24
CA ARG A 223 -13.11 -8.71 -10.19
C ARG A 223 -12.46 -7.95 -9.03
N LYS A 224 -11.12 -7.73 -9.08
CA LYS A 224 -10.33 -6.98 -8.09
C LYS A 224 -10.31 -7.63 -6.70
N GLU A 225 -10.55 -8.92 -6.62
CA GLU A 225 -10.49 -9.68 -5.37
C GLU A 225 -9.03 -10.06 -5.06
N VAL A 226 -8.25 -9.01 -4.88
CA VAL A 226 -6.80 -9.03 -4.69
C VAL A 226 -6.42 -8.12 -3.54
N TYR A 227 -5.24 -8.37 -2.97
CA TYR A 227 -4.69 -7.52 -1.93
C TYR A 227 -3.17 -7.46 -2.05
N ALA A 228 -2.57 -6.50 -1.35
CA ALA A 228 -1.13 -6.30 -1.31
C ALA A 228 -0.59 -6.51 0.10
N THR A 229 0.65 -6.97 0.20
CA THR A 229 1.45 -6.84 1.41
C THR A 229 2.75 -6.12 1.10
N SER A 230 3.40 -5.54 2.11
CA SER A 230 4.70 -4.88 1.96
C SER A 230 5.90 -5.85 2.05
N GLY A 231 5.62 -7.16 2.13
CA GLY A 231 6.65 -8.21 2.18
C GLY A 231 6.15 -9.47 2.84
N PRO A 232 5.78 -9.46 4.13
CA PRO A 232 5.27 -10.63 4.82
C PRO A 232 4.01 -11.21 4.15
N ARG A 233 3.83 -12.52 4.25
CA ARG A 233 2.70 -13.25 3.66
C ARG A 233 1.45 -13.17 4.52
N MET A 234 1.11 -11.98 4.99
CA MET A 234 -0.14 -11.74 5.68
C MET A 234 -1.33 -12.12 4.80
N GLN A 235 -2.40 -12.64 5.41
CA GLN A 235 -3.65 -12.89 4.71
C GLN A 235 -4.69 -11.87 5.16
N VAL A 236 -5.46 -11.34 4.21
CA VAL A 236 -6.49 -10.33 4.48
C VAL A 236 -7.77 -10.70 3.74
N ARG A 237 -8.90 -10.66 4.44
CA ARG A 237 -10.24 -10.69 3.86
C ARG A 237 -11.00 -9.44 4.29
N PHE A 238 -11.78 -8.89 3.39
CA PHE A 238 -12.58 -7.70 3.63
C PHE A 238 -13.90 -7.81 2.90
N PHE A 239 -15.00 -7.64 3.63
CA PHE A 239 -16.36 -7.74 3.12
C PHE A 239 -17.19 -6.56 3.60
N ALA A 240 -18.19 -6.17 2.81
CA ALA A 240 -19.24 -5.23 3.21
C ALA A 240 -20.61 -5.82 2.90
N GLY A 241 -21.54 -5.67 3.82
CA GLY A 241 -22.90 -6.19 3.62
C GLY A 241 -23.87 -5.67 4.67
N TYR A 242 -25.16 -5.89 4.41
CA TYR A 242 -26.21 -5.63 5.38
C TYR A 242 -26.54 -6.93 6.13
N GLY A 243 -26.77 -6.81 7.44
CA GLY A 243 -27.13 -7.96 8.26
C GLY A 243 -25.96 -8.84 8.69
N PHE A 244 -24.73 -8.37 8.55
CA PHE A 244 -23.57 -9.01 9.16
C PHE A 244 -23.65 -8.92 10.68
N ASP A 245 -23.28 -9.98 11.37
CA ASP A 245 -23.21 -10.03 12.83
C ASP A 245 -21.87 -10.64 13.32
N GLU A 246 -21.58 -10.44 14.61
CA GLU A 246 -20.30 -10.86 15.20
C GLU A 246 -20.09 -12.38 15.21
N SER A 247 -21.17 -13.18 15.12
CA SER A 247 -21.04 -14.65 15.09
C SER A 247 -20.29 -15.13 13.84
N MET A 248 -20.37 -14.38 12.74
CA MET A 248 -19.67 -14.66 11.49
C MET A 248 -18.15 -14.62 11.64
N LEU A 249 -17.62 -13.89 12.63
CA LEU A 249 -16.18 -13.79 12.87
C LEU A 249 -15.58 -15.11 13.41
N THR A 250 -16.39 -15.95 14.02
CA THR A 250 -15.95 -17.20 14.67
C THR A 250 -16.61 -18.47 14.08
N ALA A 251 -17.64 -18.30 13.27
CA ALA A 251 -18.31 -19.41 12.61
C ALA A 251 -17.39 -20.08 11.59
N ALA A 252 -17.44 -21.41 11.50
CA ALA A 252 -16.64 -22.18 10.55
C ALA A 252 -16.96 -21.83 9.08
N ASP A 253 -18.20 -21.45 8.81
CA ASP A 253 -18.74 -21.01 7.52
C ASP A 253 -18.88 -19.47 7.40
N GLY A 254 -18.32 -18.72 8.34
CA GLY A 254 -18.48 -17.26 8.41
C GLY A 254 -18.03 -16.54 7.13
N VAL A 255 -16.98 -17.01 6.49
CA VAL A 255 -16.51 -16.47 5.20
C VAL A 255 -17.54 -16.76 4.09
N GLU A 256 -18.13 -17.95 4.06
CA GLU A 256 -19.18 -18.30 3.09
C GLU A 256 -20.43 -17.44 3.29
N GLN A 257 -20.83 -17.23 4.55
CA GLN A 257 -21.92 -16.33 4.90
C GLN A 257 -21.63 -14.88 4.46
N ALA A 258 -20.37 -14.40 4.59
CA ALA A 258 -19.98 -13.06 4.16
C ALA A 258 -20.06 -12.90 2.63
N TYR A 259 -19.69 -13.93 1.86
CA TYR A 259 -19.89 -13.93 0.41
C TYR A 259 -21.38 -13.96 0.02
N ALA A 260 -22.18 -14.73 0.72
CA ALA A 260 -23.62 -14.85 0.44
C ALA A 260 -24.41 -13.58 0.83
N GLY A 261 -23.96 -12.87 1.89
CA GLY A 261 -24.66 -11.71 2.46
C GLY A 261 -24.14 -10.34 2.01
N GLY A 262 -23.08 -10.29 1.22
CA GLY A 262 -22.44 -9.02 0.88
C GLY A 262 -21.54 -9.07 -0.34
N VAL A 263 -20.60 -8.14 -0.40
CA VAL A 263 -19.55 -8.06 -1.43
C VAL A 263 -18.18 -8.19 -0.80
N SER A 264 -17.26 -8.88 -1.49
CA SER A 264 -15.86 -8.95 -1.08
C SER A 264 -15.08 -7.74 -1.57
N MET A 265 -13.83 -7.61 -1.10
CA MET A 265 -12.88 -6.60 -1.57
C MET A 265 -12.86 -6.50 -3.10
N GLY A 266 -12.71 -5.28 -3.62
CA GLY A 266 -12.79 -4.99 -5.06
C GLY A 266 -14.20 -4.80 -5.58
N GLY A 267 -15.23 -5.19 -4.81
CA GLY A 267 -16.63 -5.09 -5.17
C GLY A 267 -17.20 -3.67 -5.06
N THR A 268 -18.41 -3.54 -5.59
CA THR A 268 -19.23 -2.33 -5.45
C THR A 268 -20.55 -2.72 -4.82
N PHE A 269 -20.98 -1.94 -3.86
CA PHE A 269 -22.22 -2.21 -3.16
C PHE A 269 -23.08 -0.96 -3.10
N SER A 270 -24.39 -1.11 -2.98
CA SER A 270 -25.35 -0.01 -3.00
C SER A 270 -26.45 -0.21 -1.98
N SER A 271 -27.23 0.84 -1.72
CA SER A 271 -28.39 0.80 -0.85
C SER A 271 -29.47 -0.22 -1.25
N ASN A 272 -29.43 -0.74 -2.48
CA ASN A 272 -30.35 -1.76 -3.00
C ASN A 272 -29.80 -3.18 -2.93
N HIS A 273 -28.65 -3.39 -2.31
CA HIS A 273 -28.07 -4.72 -2.21
C HIS A 273 -29.00 -5.57 -1.33
N SER A 274 -29.80 -6.43 -1.97
CA SER A 274 -30.74 -7.32 -1.31
C SER A 274 -29.97 -8.45 -0.69
N THR A 275 -30.03 -8.60 0.61
CA THR A 275 -29.70 -9.86 1.27
C THR A 275 -30.86 -10.81 1.10
N GLY A 276 -30.64 -12.10 0.84
CA GLY A 276 -31.69 -13.11 0.58
C GLY A 276 -32.76 -13.24 1.68
N ASN A 277 -32.67 -12.53 2.78
CA ASN A 277 -33.51 -12.64 3.97
C ASN A 277 -34.42 -11.45 4.29
N GLY A 278 -34.58 -10.47 3.40
CA GLY A 278 -35.58 -9.42 3.64
C GLY A 278 -35.18 -8.02 3.16
N LEU A 279 -36.17 -7.13 3.18
CA LEU A 279 -35.99 -5.71 2.89
C LEU A 279 -35.14 -5.05 3.98
N VAL A 280 -33.91 -4.75 3.67
CA VAL A 280 -33.06 -3.91 4.52
C VAL A 280 -33.59 -2.47 4.44
N SER A 281 -33.71 -1.80 5.58
CA SER A 281 -34.04 -0.37 5.59
C SER A 281 -33.04 0.39 4.73
N GLU A 282 -33.49 1.15 3.75
CA GLU A 282 -32.67 1.93 2.81
C GLU A 282 -31.65 2.90 3.47
N ARG A 283 -31.70 3.03 4.80
CA ARG A 283 -30.85 3.93 5.60
C ARG A 283 -29.95 3.20 6.60
N SER A 284 -29.94 1.88 6.60
CA SER A 284 -29.06 1.13 7.52
C SER A 284 -27.60 1.28 7.10
N ALA A 285 -26.73 1.49 8.08
CA ALA A 285 -25.28 1.42 7.83
C ALA A 285 -24.89 -0.02 7.50
N PRO A 286 -23.99 -0.25 6.53
CA PRO A 286 -23.43 -1.57 6.26
C PRO A 286 -22.49 -2.01 7.38
N GLY A 287 -22.41 -3.32 7.59
CA GLY A 287 -21.35 -3.94 8.35
C GLY A 287 -20.14 -4.21 7.46
N PHE A 288 -18.96 -3.97 7.99
CA PHE A 288 -17.69 -4.30 7.36
C PHE A 288 -16.97 -5.37 8.17
N ILE A 289 -16.74 -6.53 7.57
CA ILE A 289 -15.95 -7.62 8.19
C ILE A 289 -14.52 -7.53 7.66
N VAL A 290 -13.56 -7.43 8.60
CA VAL A 290 -12.14 -7.55 8.34
C VAL A 290 -11.61 -8.76 9.06
N MET A 291 -10.87 -9.63 8.37
CA MET A 291 -10.15 -10.75 8.96
C MET A 291 -8.71 -10.72 8.45
N ALA A 292 -7.75 -10.86 9.35
CA ALA A 292 -6.34 -10.94 8.99
C ALA A 292 -5.59 -11.98 9.81
N SER A 293 -4.61 -12.62 9.16
CA SER A 293 -3.64 -13.52 9.78
C SER A 293 -2.23 -12.99 9.51
N ALA A 294 -1.38 -13.04 10.54
CA ALA A 294 0.03 -12.71 10.41
C ALA A 294 0.78 -13.76 9.57
N ASP A 295 1.92 -13.36 9.03
CA ASP A 295 2.94 -14.29 8.56
C ASP A 295 3.70 -14.87 9.74
N LEU A 296 3.72 -16.20 9.87
CA LEU A 296 4.41 -16.88 10.99
C LEU A 296 5.92 -16.70 10.98
N GLU A 297 6.51 -16.26 9.85
CA GLU A 297 7.92 -15.94 9.69
C GLU A 297 8.23 -14.44 9.93
N SER A 298 7.21 -13.63 10.26
CA SER A 298 7.33 -12.21 10.55
C SER A 298 6.87 -11.89 11.98
N ALA A 299 6.29 -10.71 12.19
CA ALA A 299 5.81 -10.26 13.49
C ALA A 299 4.29 -10.47 13.67
N PRO A 300 3.79 -10.61 14.90
CA PRO A 300 2.37 -10.58 15.18
C PRO A 300 1.73 -9.25 14.75
N LEU A 301 0.44 -9.30 14.41
CA LEU A 301 -0.34 -8.13 14.07
C LEU A 301 -0.51 -7.19 15.27
N GLN A 302 -0.45 -5.89 15.00
CA GLN A 302 -0.70 -4.85 16.00
C GLN A 302 -2.15 -4.38 15.98
N ARG A 303 -2.70 -4.15 14.79
CA ARG A 303 -4.07 -3.63 14.61
C ARG A 303 -4.64 -3.86 13.22
N LEU A 304 -5.95 -3.80 13.14
CA LEU A 304 -6.68 -3.65 11.89
C LEU A 304 -7.25 -2.24 11.80
N GLN A 305 -7.16 -1.68 10.61
CA GLN A 305 -7.71 -0.37 10.27
C GLN A 305 -8.67 -0.48 9.10
N ILE A 306 -9.68 0.37 9.09
CA ILE A 306 -10.46 0.69 7.89
C ILE A 306 -10.12 2.11 7.49
N VAL A 307 -9.74 2.28 6.24
CA VAL A 307 -9.57 3.59 5.61
C VAL A 307 -10.82 3.88 4.82
N LYS A 308 -11.51 4.96 5.18
CA LYS A 308 -12.70 5.48 4.53
C LYS A 308 -12.34 6.71 3.72
N GLY A 309 -12.78 6.78 2.47
CA GLY A 309 -12.81 8.00 1.68
C GLY A 309 -14.21 8.30 1.21
N TRP A 310 -14.59 9.58 1.18
CA TRP A 310 -15.91 10.00 0.69
C TRP A 310 -15.86 11.35 0.00
N VAL A 311 -16.93 11.67 -0.71
CA VAL A 311 -17.11 12.95 -1.39
C VAL A 311 -18.45 13.56 -1.03
N ASP A 312 -18.45 14.88 -0.79
CA ASP A 312 -19.65 15.67 -0.56
C ASP A 312 -19.55 17.04 -1.27
N LYS A 313 -20.44 17.97 -0.91
CA LYS A 313 -20.48 19.32 -1.47
C LYS A 313 -19.22 20.15 -1.14
N ASP A 314 -18.52 19.83 -0.07
CA ASP A 314 -17.34 20.55 0.42
C ASP A 314 -16.04 19.96 -0.15
N GLY A 315 -16.11 18.82 -0.87
CA GLY A 315 -15.00 18.19 -1.55
C GLY A 315 -14.78 16.73 -1.20
N THR A 316 -13.54 16.31 -1.24
CA THR A 316 -13.10 14.94 -0.90
C THR A 316 -12.56 14.89 0.53
N HIS A 317 -12.87 13.81 1.22
CA HIS A 317 -12.52 13.59 2.62
C HIS A 317 -11.99 12.18 2.81
N GLU A 318 -11.22 11.99 3.87
CA GLU A 318 -10.74 10.67 4.30
C GLU A 318 -10.67 10.57 5.81
N ASP A 319 -10.79 9.35 6.32
CA ASP A 319 -10.52 9.01 7.71
C ASP A 319 -9.89 7.62 7.82
N VAL A 320 -9.15 7.40 8.91
CA VAL A 320 -8.52 6.12 9.24
C VAL A 320 -9.00 5.71 10.62
N ILE A 321 -9.63 4.55 10.71
CA ILE A 321 -10.27 4.06 11.92
C ILE A 321 -9.63 2.73 12.31
N ASP A 322 -9.08 2.61 13.52
CA ASP A 322 -8.72 1.32 14.08
C ASP A 322 -9.99 0.55 14.44
N VAL A 323 -10.12 -0.68 14.00
CA VAL A 323 -11.32 -1.51 14.21
C VAL A 323 -11.05 -2.76 15.06
N ALA A 324 -9.80 -3.20 15.16
CA ALA A 324 -9.36 -4.23 16.08
C ALA A 324 -7.96 -3.93 16.60
N CYS A 325 -7.74 -4.21 17.89
CA CYS A 325 -6.47 -4.02 18.57
C CYS A 325 -5.92 -5.36 19.04
N ALA A 326 -4.60 -5.55 18.95
CA ALA A 326 -3.94 -6.74 19.45
C ALA A 326 -4.14 -6.93 20.95
N GLY A 327 -4.05 -8.19 21.41
CA GLY A 327 -4.16 -8.54 22.82
C GLY A 327 -5.53 -8.30 23.44
N GLY A 328 -6.60 -8.17 22.61
CA GLY A 328 -7.95 -7.92 23.08
C GLY A 328 -8.19 -6.50 23.64
N ALA A 329 -7.27 -5.57 23.39
CA ALA A 329 -7.44 -4.18 23.77
C ALA A 329 -8.61 -3.54 22.98
N LYS A 330 -9.29 -2.56 23.60
CA LYS A 330 -10.41 -1.87 22.97
C LYS A 330 -9.94 -0.62 22.25
N VAL A 331 -10.56 -0.34 21.11
CA VAL A 331 -10.38 0.93 20.39
C VAL A 331 -10.91 2.08 21.26
N ASN A 332 -10.13 3.14 21.38
CA ASN A 332 -10.60 4.38 22.00
C ASN A 332 -11.54 5.10 21.02
N LEU A 333 -12.84 5.12 21.33
CA LEU A 333 -13.89 5.69 20.48
C LEU A 333 -13.76 7.21 20.28
N ALA A 334 -13.07 7.92 21.19
CA ALA A 334 -12.87 9.37 21.06
C ALA A 334 -11.78 9.71 20.02
N THR A 335 -10.83 8.79 19.80
CA THR A 335 -9.71 9.00 18.87
C THR A 335 -9.75 8.06 17.68
N ASN A 336 -10.59 7.03 17.69
CA ASN A 336 -10.61 5.91 16.75
C ASN A 336 -9.25 5.21 16.64
N ARG A 337 -8.54 5.06 17.80
CA ARG A 337 -7.19 4.47 17.82
C ARG A 337 -7.08 3.37 18.87
N CYS A 338 -6.31 2.35 18.53
CA CYS A 338 -5.83 1.35 19.48
C CYS A 338 -4.82 1.98 20.46
N PRO A 339 -4.81 1.56 21.73
CA PRO A 339 -3.71 1.91 22.62
C PRO A 339 -2.39 1.31 22.10
N TYR A 340 -1.27 1.87 22.53
CA TYR A 340 0.04 1.27 22.26
C TYR A 340 0.13 -0.09 22.99
N ASN A 341 0.52 -1.13 22.27
CA ASN A 341 0.54 -2.50 22.78
C ASN A 341 1.87 -2.91 23.46
N GLY A 342 2.83 -1.98 23.55
CA GLY A 342 4.15 -2.26 24.13
C GLY A 342 5.11 -3.01 23.20
N ALA A 343 4.75 -3.24 21.94
CA ALA A 343 5.63 -3.94 21.00
C ALA A 343 6.90 -3.15 20.71
N ALA A 344 8.04 -3.82 20.85
CA ALA A 344 9.35 -3.28 20.55
C ALA A 344 10.22 -4.35 19.89
N VAL A 345 11.24 -3.90 19.18
CA VAL A 345 12.29 -4.75 18.62
C VAL A 345 13.63 -4.37 19.26
N ASP A 346 14.41 -5.35 19.65
CA ASP A 346 15.80 -5.12 20.07
C ASP A 346 16.66 -4.90 18.81
N ILE A 347 17.08 -3.67 18.58
CA ILE A 347 17.88 -3.32 17.40
C ILE A 347 19.31 -3.84 17.45
N SER A 348 19.75 -4.44 18.56
CA SER A 348 21.09 -5.04 18.67
C SER A 348 21.18 -6.43 18.03
N ASP A 349 20.07 -7.17 17.99
CA ASP A 349 19.98 -8.52 17.42
C ASP A 349 18.73 -8.76 16.59
N CYS A 350 17.84 -7.77 16.51
CA CYS A 350 16.54 -7.80 15.84
C CYS A 350 15.53 -8.81 16.43
N SER A 351 15.70 -9.19 17.67
CA SER A 351 14.73 -10.03 18.37
C SER A 351 13.44 -9.25 18.69
N ILE A 352 12.31 -9.95 18.61
CA ILE A 352 10.98 -9.45 18.94
C ILE A 352 10.33 -10.32 20.01
N ASN A 353 9.40 -9.77 20.78
CA ASN A 353 8.54 -10.57 21.63
C ASN A 353 7.32 -11.06 20.84
N ALA A 354 7.32 -12.33 20.45
CA ALA A 354 6.24 -12.95 19.67
C ALA A 354 4.91 -13.12 20.46
N GLU A 355 4.93 -12.95 21.80
CA GLU A 355 3.71 -12.98 22.62
C GLU A 355 3.01 -11.62 22.64
N THR A 356 3.70 -10.54 22.25
CA THR A 356 3.10 -9.22 22.10
C THR A 356 2.47 -9.09 20.72
N GLY A 357 1.17 -8.81 20.66
CA GLY A 357 0.45 -8.74 19.41
C GLY A 357 -0.59 -9.85 19.27
N SER A 358 -1.02 -10.12 18.05
CA SER A 358 -1.99 -11.18 17.76
C SER A 358 -1.67 -11.84 16.42
N TRP A 359 -1.69 -13.18 16.37
CA TRP A 359 -1.48 -13.92 15.13
C TRP A 359 -2.70 -13.87 14.20
N HIS A 360 -3.87 -13.59 14.78
CA HIS A 360 -5.12 -13.39 14.06
C HIS A 360 -5.86 -12.20 14.66
N LEU A 361 -6.42 -11.37 13.82
CA LEU A 361 -7.33 -10.30 14.21
C LEU A 361 -8.55 -10.31 13.29
N SER A 362 -9.71 -10.07 13.87
CA SER A 362 -10.95 -9.89 13.12
C SER A 362 -11.84 -8.85 13.78
N ALA A 363 -12.65 -8.17 12.99
CA ALA A 363 -13.64 -7.22 13.46
C ALA A 363 -14.84 -7.16 12.54
N LEU A 364 -16.01 -6.93 13.12
CA LEU A 364 -17.16 -6.36 12.47
C LEU A 364 -17.25 -4.89 12.88
N TRP A 365 -17.24 -4.00 11.91
CA TRP A 365 -17.36 -2.57 12.13
C TRP A 365 -18.51 -1.98 11.33
N ASN A 366 -19.34 -1.18 11.97
CA ASN A 366 -20.39 -0.42 11.31
C ASN A 366 -19.98 1.05 11.31
N ASP A 367 -20.07 1.71 10.15
CA ASP A 367 -19.69 3.11 10.01
C ASP A 367 -20.70 4.01 10.76
N PRO A 368 -20.32 4.63 11.89
CA PRO A 368 -21.26 5.49 12.66
C PRO A 368 -21.61 6.80 11.93
N GLU A 369 -20.81 7.17 10.94
CA GLU A 369 -21.00 8.39 10.13
C GLU A 369 -21.44 8.05 8.70
N PHE A 370 -22.01 6.87 8.50
CA PHE A 370 -22.52 6.45 7.20
C PHE A 370 -23.68 7.34 6.74
N LYS A 371 -23.63 7.75 5.48
CA LYS A 371 -24.70 8.50 4.81
C LYS A 371 -25.08 7.80 3.52
N ALA A 372 -26.31 7.34 3.44
CA ALA A 372 -26.79 6.54 2.30
C ALA A 372 -26.79 7.29 0.96
N GLU A 373 -26.80 8.61 1.00
CA GLU A 373 -26.72 9.49 -0.19
C GLU A 373 -25.28 9.85 -0.60
N GLN A 374 -24.26 9.42 0.16
CA GLN A 374 -22.87 9.82 -0.03
C GLN A 374 -22.06 8.70 -0.65
N ARG A 375 -21.35 8.99 -1.75
CA ARG A 375 -20.35 8.08 -2.33
C ARG A 375 -19.20 7.91 -1.39
N ALA A 376 -18.76 6.66 -1.22
CA ALA A 376 -17.61 6.33 -0.38
C ALA A 376 -16.84 5.11 -0.92
N PHE A 377 -15.60 4.99 -0.52
CA PHE A 377 -14.86 3.74 -0.57
C PHE A 377 -14.34 3.37 0.82
N TYR A 378 -14.12 2.08 1.01
CA TYR A 378 -13.54 1.53 2.22
C TYR A 378 -12.51 0.48 1.84
N TYR A 379 -11.35 0.47 2.50
CA TYR A 379 -10.41 -0.65 2.41
C TYR A 379 -9.79 -0.95 3.77
N ALA A 380 -9.44 -2.22 3.98
CA ALA A 380 -8.74 -2.65 5.17
C ALA A 380 -7.24 -2.41 5.05
N ARG A 381 -6.60 -1.94 6.13
CA ARG A 381 -5.16 -1.90 6.30
C ARG A 381 -4.78 -2.67 7.57
N VAL A 382 -3.85 -3.59 7.44
CA VAL A 382 -3.33 -4.42 8.52
C VAL A 382 -1.94 -3.93 8.86
N ILE A 383 -1.65 -3.74 10.14
CA ILE A 383 -0.33 -3.29 10.62
C ILE A 383 0.25 -4.37 11.53
N GLU A 384 1.48 -4.81 11.24
CA GLU A 384 2.28 -5.66 12.13
C GLU A 384 2.92 -4.86 13.27
N ASN A 385 3.43 -5.56 14.27
CA ASN A 385 4.38 -5.01 15.23
C ASN A 385 5.69 -4.61 14.53
N PRO A 386 6.48 -3.68 15.11
CA PRO A 386 7.75 -3.28 14.50
C PRO A 386 8.75 -4.44 14.44
N THR A 387 9.51 -4.49 13.35
CA THR A 387 10.67 -5.36 13.12
C THR A 387 11.87 -4.51 12.71
N CYS A 388 13.07 -5.11 12.61
CA CYS A 388 14.22 -4.41 12.07
C CYS A 388 14.06 -4.16 10.57
N ARG A 389 14.37 -2.93 10.15
CA ARG A 389 14.55 -2.62 8.74
C ARG A 389 15.85 -3.25 8.21
N TRP A 390 15.91 -3.55 6.92
CA TRP A 390 17.07 -4.15 6.27
C TRP A 390 18.39 -3.43 6.55
N SER A 391 18.37 -2.13 6.72
CA SER A 391 19.54 -1.32 7.05
C SER A 391 20.11 -1.62 8.44
N THR A 392 19.27 -1.99 9.40
CA THR A 392 19.67 -2.46 10.73
C THR A 392 20.30 -3.85 10.65
N TRP A 393 19.71 -4.75 9.85
CA TRP A 393 20.32 -6.06 9.57
C TRP A 393 21.71 -5.96 8.95
N ASP A 394 21.89 -5.01 8.00
CA ASP A 394 23.20 -4.74 7.41
C ASP A 394 24.21 -4.25 8.46
N SER A 395 23.80 -3.38 9.37
CA SER A 395 24.62 -2.89 10.47
C SER A 395 25.08 -4.04 11.39
N ILE A 396 24.15 -4.89 11.82
CA ILE A 396 24.46 -6.06 12.66
C ILE A 396 25.46 -6.99 11.97
N ARG A 397 25.22 -7.34 10.69
CA ARG A 397 26.08 -8.26 9.93
C ARG A 397 27.48 -7.72 9.67
N THR A 398 27.60 -6.42 9.51
CA THR A 398 28.90 -5.78 9.25
C THR A 398 29.62 -5.35 10.52
N GLY A 399 28.96 -5.30 11.67
CA GLY A 399 29.48 -4.74 12.92
C GLY A 399 29.77 -3.25 12.84
N VAL A 400 29.15 -2.54 11.88
CA VAL A 400 29.37 -1.10 11.62
C VAL A 400 28.07 -0.34 11.94
N ALA A 401 28.19 0.82 12.58
CA ALA A 401 27.03 1.65 12.91
C ALA A 401 26.22 1.99 11.66
N PRO A 402 24.86 1.96 11.76
CA PRO A 402 24.01 2.24 10.61
C PRO A 402 24.05 3.73 10.26
N ARG A 403 23.63 4.04 9.05
CA ARG A 403 23.41 5.41 8.61
C ARG A 403 22.35 6.10 9.46
N PRO A 404 22.66 7.25 10.08
CA PRO A 404 21.84 7.81 11.18
C PRO A 404 20.50 8.42 10.72
N ASP A 405 20.33 8.70 9.44
CA ASP A 405 19.08 9.26 8.87
C ASP A 405 18.13 8.19 8.28
N LEU A 406 18.46 6.89 8.39
CA LEU A 406 17.56 5.82 8.02
C LEU A 406 16.79 5.29 9.24
N PRO A 407 15.51 4.94 9.08
CA PRO A 407 14.76 4.26 10.13
C PRO A 407 15.43 2.95 10.53
N ALA A 408 15.51 2.69 11.84
CA ALA A 408 16.05 1.42 12.33
C ALA A 408 15.03 0.27 12.26
N THR A 409 13.74 0.62 12.28
CA THR A 409 12.63 -0.34 12.32
C THR A 409 11.63 -0.05 11.23
N ILE A 410 10.81 -1.04 10.92
CA ILE A 410 9.70 -0.96 9.99
C ILE A 410 8.47 -1.64 10.62
N GLN A 411 7.27 -1.18 10.28
CA GLN A 411 6.01 -1.86 10.56
C GLN A 411 5.38 -2.26 9.24
N GLU A 412 5.58 -3.52 8.88
CA GLU A 412 5.03 -4.09 7.67
C GLU A 412 3.51 -4.09 7.69
N ARG A 413 2.91 -4.14 6.52
CA ARG A 413 1.47 -3.97 6.39
C ARG A 413 0.88 -4.68 5.19
N ALA A 414 -0.43 -4.82 5.23
CA ALA A 414 -1.21 -5.29 4.09
C ALA A 414 -2.38 -4.36 3.82
N TRP A 415 -2.87 -4.36 2.57
CA TRP A 415 -4.00 -3.55 2.12
C TRP A 415 -4.94 -4.38 1.27
N SER A 416 -6.22 -4.45 1.63
CA SER A 416 -7.24 -5.02 0.77
C SER A 416 -7.54 -4.10 -0.41
N SER A 417 -8.06 -4.64 -1.51
CA SER A 417 -8.73 -3.82 -2.52
C SER A 417 -9.94 -3.08 -1.93
N PRO A 418 -10.23 -1.85 -2.40
CA PRO A 418 -11.36 -1.08 -1.90
C PRO A 418 -12.71 -1.70 -2.26
N ILE A 419 -13.66 -1.59 -1.35
CA ILE A 419 -15.10 -1.74 -1.63
C ILE A 419 -15.67 -0.36 -1.84
N HIS A 420 -16.39 -0.15 -2.95
CA HIS A 420 -17.03 1.11 -3.27
C HIS A 420 -18.50 1.08 -2.88
N TYR A 421 -18.97 2.12 -2.20
CA TYR A 421 -20.37 2.38 -1.96
C TYR A 421 -20.90 3.41 -2.95
N LEU A 422 -21.94 3.03 -3.68
CA LEU A 422 -22.66 3.91 -4.61
C LEU A 422 -24.07 4.18 -4.08
N PRO A 423 -24.44 5.44 -3.79
CA PRO A 423 -25.82 5.81 -3.53
C PRO A 423 -26.70 5.55 -4.76
N LYS A 424 -28.02 5.55 -4.54
CA LYS A 424 -29.00 5.45 -5.64
C LYS A 424 -28.94 6.67 -6.57
#